data_d25948a297b1ba739ca6ba867e204228
#
_entry.id   d25948a297b1ba739ca6ba867e204228
#
_cell.length_a   1.000
_cell.length_b   1.000
_cell.length_c   1.000
_cell.angle_alpha   90.00
_cell.angle_beta   90.00
_cell.angle_gamma   90.00
#
_symmetry.space_group_name_H-M   'P 1'
#
loop_
_entity.id
_entity.type
_entity.pdbx_description
1 polymer ?
#
loop_
_entity_poly.entity_id
_entity_poly.type
_entity_poly.pdbx_seq_one_letter_code
_entity_poly.pdbx_strand_id
1 'polypeptide(L)'
;MYRIGALEVAFPGLLPREPYEATNRWEEFGQSLFKLQDRKGGDYLLAPTHEEMFTLLVKDFYSSYKDLPVVLYQIKEKYRDEARPRAGLIRGREFIMKDAYSFDLTAEGLEESYQAPRRAYQRIYSRLGLEYVI
;
A
#
# COMPACT_ATOMS: atom_id res chain seq x y z
N MET A 1 -8.84 -6.33 -9.95
CA MET A 1 -8.42 -4.90 -9.99
C MET A 1 -8.47 -4.38 -11.42
N TYR A 2 -7.82 -5.00 -12.38
CA TYR A 2 -7.80 -4.57 -13.79
C TYR A 2 -9.19 -4.22 -14.37
N ARG A 3 -10.24 -5.04 -14.10
CA ARG A 3 -11.60 -4.81 -14.62
C ARG A 3 -12.31 -3.57 -14.08
N ILE A 4 -11.80 -2.96 -13.02
CA ILE A 4 -12.32 -1.69 -12.49
C ILE A 4 -11.47 -0.49 -12.92
N GLY A 5 -10.56 -0.69 -13.90
CA GLY A 5 -9.68 0.36 -14.42
C GLY A 5 -8.47 0.67 -13.56
N ALA A 6 -8.19 -0.10 -12.50
CA ALA A 6 -7.02 0.10 -11.66
C ALA A 6 -5.74 -0.34 -12.40
N LEU A 7 -4.70 0.48 -12.30
CA LEU A 7 -3.38 0.24 -12.90
C LEU A 7 -2.46 -0.47 -11.91
N GLU A 8 -1.77 -1.49 -12.38
CA GLU A 8 -0.81 -2.22 -11.57
C GLU A 8 0.55 -1.53 -11.58
N VAL A 9 1.13 -1.36 -10.39
CA VAL A 9 2.48 -0.86 -10.19
C VAL A 9 3.24 -1.82 -9.28
N ALA A 10 4.56 -1.70 -9.20
CA ALA A 10 5.38 -2.50 -8.30
C ALA A 10 6.49 -1.64 -7.72
N PHE A 11 6.43 -1.39 -6.41
CA PHE A 11 7.48 -0.71 -5.68
C PHE A 11 8.48 -1.71 -5.07
N PRO A 12 9.75 -1.31 -4.86
CA PRO A 12 10.70 -2.13 -4.11
C PRO A 12 10.27 -2.31 -2.65
N GLY A 13 10.71 -3.42 -2.04
CA GLY A 13 10.51 -3.65 -0.60
C GLY A 13 11.51 -2.91 0.28
N LEU A 14 12.70 -2.60 -0.25
CA LEU A 14 13.71 -1.77 0.42
C LEU A 14 13.50 -0.31 0.02
N LEU A 15 13.22 0.55 0.99
CA LEU A 15 12.83 1.94 0.76
C LEU A 15 13.73 2.90 1.54
N PRO A 16 13.98 4.11 1.03
CA PRO A 16 14.71 5.15 1.74
C PRO A 16 13.87 5.71 2.90
N ARG A 17 14.55 6.27 3.90
CA ARG A 17 13.95 6.86 5.11
C ARG A 17 13.09 8.09 4.82
N GLU A 18 13.54 8.95 3.92
CA GLU A 18 13.05 10.32 3.78
C GLU A 18 11.52 10.41 3.53
N PRO A 19 10.90 9.58 2.66
CA PRO A 19 9.44 9.62 2.49
C PRO A 19 8.66 9.32 3.77
N TYR A 20 9.16 8.40 4.59
CA TYR A 20 8.53 7.99 5.84
C TYR A 20 8.77 8.99 6.98
N GLU A 21 9.89 9.70 6.94
CA GLU A 21 10.17 10.80 7.85
C GLU A 21 9.25 12.01 7.56
N ALA A 22 9.05 12.33 6.29
CA ALA A 22 8.17 13.41 5.85
C ALA A 22 6.70 13.25 6.32
N THR A 23 6.25 12.02 6.53
CA THR A 23 4.92 11.69 7.07
C THR A 23 4.92 11.38 8.56
N ASN A 24 6.05 11.52 9.24
CA ASN A 24 6.29 11.11 10.63
C ASN A 24 6.18 9.60 10.90
N ARG A 25 5.96 8.79 9.88
CA ARG A 25 5.79 7.32 10.03
C ARG A 25 7.08 6.61 10.42
N TRP A 26 8.23 7.19 10.14
CA TRP A 26 9.51 6.66 10.62
C TRP A 26 9.55 6.50 12.15
N GLU A 27 8.92 7.41 12.89
CA GLU A 27 8.81 7.34 14.35
C GLU A 27 7.52 6.64 14.80
N GLU A 28 6.37 6.91 14.16
CA GLU A 28 5.08 6.37 14.56
C GLU A 28 4.97 4.83 14.46
N PHE A 29 5.62 4.22 13.46
CA PHE A 29 5.70 2.75 13.38
C PHE A 29 6.53 2.14 14.51
N GLY A 30 7.40 2.91 15.14
CA GLY A 30 8.19 2.49 16.28
C GLY A 30 8.96 1.20 16.03
N GLN A 31 8.79 0.22 16.90
CA GLN A 31 9.46 -1.09 16.84
C GLN A 31 8.88 -2.01 15.77
N SER A 32 7.73 -1.69 15.18
CA SER A 32 7.14 -2.50 14.11
C SER A 32 7.81 -2.28 12.76
N LEU A 33 8.72 -1.31 12.65
CA LEU A 33 9.46 -0.99 11.44
C LEU A 33 10.82 -1.67 11.43
N PHE A 34 11.10 -2.47 10.40
CA PHE A 34 12.44 -2.94 10.12
C PHE A 34 13.29 -1.80 9.56
N LYS A 35 14.17 -1.23 10.40
CA LYS A 35 15.11 -0.18 10.05
C LYS A 35 16.46 -0.81 9.74
N LEU A 36 17.14 -0.35 8.68
CA LEU A 36 18.42 -0.86 8.22
C LEU A 36 19.36 0.29 7.89
N GLN A 37 20.64 0.00 7.88
CA GLN A 37 21.67 0.91 7.39
C GLN A 37 22.49 0.27 6.28
N ASP A 38 22.80 1.03 5.24
CA ASP A 38 23.74 0.58 4.22
C ASP A 38 25.19 0.74 4.67
N ARG A 39 26.13 0.32 3.83
CA ARG A 39 27.57 0.40 4.13
C ARG A 39 28.12 1.83 4.25
N LYS A 40 27.36 2.82 3.81
CA LYS A 40 27.72 4.24 3.84
C LYS A 40 27.03 5.02 4.95
N GLY A 41 26.21 4.32 5.77
CA GLY A 41 25.43 4.91 6.86
C GLY A 41 24.11 5.53 6.42
N GLY A 42 23.64 5.26 5.19
CA GLY A 42 22.30 5.66 4.75
C GLY A 42 21.22 4.82 5.41
N ASP A 43 20.17 5.47 5.90
CA ASP A 43 19.06 4.81 6.56
C ASP A 43 18.00 4.34 5.55
N TYR A 44 17.55 3.10 5.73
CA TYR A 44 16.53 2.43 4.93
C TYR A 44 15.52 1.72 5.82
N LEU A 45 14.40 1.30 5.22
CA LEU A 45 13.42 0.44 5.86
C LEU A 45 12.95 -0.66 4.93
N LEU A 46 12.45 -1.76 5.49
CA LEU A 46 11.64 -2.70 4.75
C LEU A 46 10.18 -2.23 4.81
N ALA A 47 9.54 -2.15 3.66
CA ALA A 47 8.22 -1.54 3.49
C ALA A 47 7.12 -2.20 4.34
N PRO A 48 6.58 -1.54 5.37
CA PRO A 48 5.41 -2.02 6.10
C PRO A 48 4.11 -1.76 5.34
N THR A 49 4.13 -0.75 4.50
CA THR A 49 3.09 -0.25 3.60
C THR A 49 3.74 0.65 2.55
N HIS A 50 3.01 1.15 1.56
CA HIS A 50 3.59 1.96 0.46
C HIS A 50 2.80 3.25 0.15
N GLU A 51 1.97 3.76 1.06
CA GLU A 51 1.19 4.98 0.82
C GLU A 51 2.08 6.15 0.36
N GLU A 52 3.22 6.33 1.00
CA GLU A 52 4.19 7.38 0.66
C GLU A 52 4.66 7.25 -0.80
N MET A 53 4.99 6.03 -1.21
CA MET A 53 5.51 5.76 -2.55
C MET A 53 4.45 5.96 -3.63
N PHE A 54 3.20 5.54 -3.38
CA PHE A 54 2.08 5.80 -4.28
C PHE A 54 1.79 7.29 -4.42
N THR A 55 1.82 8.02 -3.30
CA THR A 55 1.60 9.48 -3.29
C THR A 55 2.70 10.22 -4.05
N LEU A 56 3.96 9.84 -3.86
CA LEU A 56 5.09 10.41 -4.62
C LEU A 56 4.98 10.10 -6.11
N LEU A 57 4.63 8.86 -6.47
CA LEU A 57 4.43 8.48 -7.86
C LEU A 57 3.37 9.36 -8.53
N VAL A 58 2.22 9.51 -7.89
CA VAL A 58 1.13 10.35 -8.43
C VAL A 58 1.56 11.80 -8.52
N LYS A 59 2.21 12.34 -7.49
CA LYS A 59 2.74 13.70 -7.51
C LYS A 59 3.70 13.95 -8.67
N ASP A 60 4.53 12.98 -9.02
CA ASP A 60 5.56 13.14 -10.04
C ASP A 60 5.04 12.92 -11.47
N PHE A 61 4.08 12.02 -11.66
CA PHE A 61 3.61 11.63 -12.98
C PHE A 61 2.29 12.26 -13.41
N TYR A 62 1.46 12.68 -12.46
CA TYR A 62 0.14 13.26 -12.74
C TYR A 62 0.17 14.78 -12.50
N SER A 63 0.30 15.54 -13.58
CA SER A 63 0.45 16.99 -13.49
C SER A 63 -0.84 17.77 -13.75
N SER A 64 -1.89 17.10 -14.23
CA SER A 64 -3.17 17.71 -14.58
C SER A 64 -4.33 17.10 -13.79
N TYR A 65 -5.29 17.94 -13.37
CA TYR A 65 -6.54 17.46 -12.78
C TYR A 65 -7.34 16.55 -13.75
N LYS A 66 -7.06 16.62 -15.05
CA LYS A 66 -7.69 15.77 -16.07
C LYS A 66 -7.20 14.33 -16.05
N ASP A 67 -6.09 14.08 -15.38
CA ASP A 67 -5.51 12.75 -15.23
C ASP A 67 -6.16 11.97 -14.06
N LEU A 68 -7.00 12.65 -13.28
CA LEU A 68 -7.75 12.07 -12.15
C LEU A 68 -9.23 11.83 -12.56
N PRO A 69 -9.92 10.85 -11.97
CA PRO A 69 -9.41 9.96 -10.90
C PRO A 69 -8.45 8.88 -11.40
N VAL A 70 -7.57 8.44 -10.51
CA VAL A 70 -6.71 7.29 -10.77
C VAL A 70 -6.72 6.31 -9.60
N VAL A 71 -6.77 5.02 -9.92
CA VAL A 71 -6.65 3.93 -8.94
C VAL A 71 -5.43 3.11 -9.28
N LEU A 72 -4.50 3.05 -8.35
CA LEU A 72 -3.26 2.27 -8.47
C LEU A 72 -3.29 1.11 -7.49
N TYR A 73 -2.70 -0.03 -7.84
CA TYR A 73 -2.58 -1.16 -6.92
C TYR A 73 -1.28 -1.92 -7.15
N GLN A 74 -0.91 -2.70 -6.14
CA GLN A 74 0.18 -3.67 -6.24
C GLN A 74 -0.15 -4.95 -5.48
N ILE A 75 0.58 -6.00 -5.81
CA ILE A 75 0.62 -7.26 -5.07
C ILE A 75 2.09 -7.51 -4.75
N LYS A 76 2.50 -7.21 -3.52
CA LYS A 76 3.91 -7.20 -3.13
C LYS A 76 4.10 -7.59 -1.68
N GLU A 77 5.31 -8.01 -1.38
CA GLU A 77 5.77 -8.30 -0.02
C GLU A 77 5.68 -7.04 0.85
N LYS A 78 5.26 -7.24 2.09
CA LYS A 78 5.28 -6.27 3.19
C LYS A 78 6.03 -6.85 4.36
N TYR A 79 6.63 -5.97 5.15
CA TYR A 79 7.47 -6.34 6.27
C TYR A 79 7.05 -5.58 7.52
N ARG A 80 6.74 -6.30 8.58
CA ARG A 80 6.43 -5.71 9.88
C ARG A 80 7.13 -6.51 10.96
N ASP A 81 7.91 -5.86 11.83
CA ASP A 81 8.57 -6.52 12.94
C ASP A 81 7.55 -6.86 14.03
N GLU A 82 6.75 -7.88 13.72
CA GLU A 82 5.68 -8.36 14.59
C GLU A 82 6.27 -9.01 15.83
N ALA A 83 5.96 -8.44 16.99
CA ALA A 83 6.47 -8.93 18.27
C ALA A 83 6.02 -10.35 18.61
N ARG A 84 4.85 -10.78 18.12
CA ARG A 84 4.27 -12.10 18.39
C ARG A 84 3.72 -12.75 17.12
N PRO A 85 4.58 -13.22 16.21
CA PRO A 85 4.13 -13.97 15.05
C PRO A 85 3.34 -15.21 15.49
N ARG A 86 2.23 -15.50 14.79
CA ARG A 86 1.37 -16.63 15.13
C ARG A 86 0.50 -17.06 13.95
N ALA A 87 -0.14 -18.23 14.10
CA ALA A 87 -1.06 -18.79 13.12
C ALA A 87 -0.43 -18.98 11.73
N GLY A 88 0.83 -19.43 11.67
CA GLY A 88 1.56 -19.71 10.43
C GLY A 88 1.67 -18.46 9.56
N LEU A 89 0.98 -18.45 8.41
CA LEU A 89 1.04 -17.36 7.44
C LEU A 89 0.11 -16.18 7.76
N ILE A 90 -0.77 -16.30 8.75
CA ILE A 90 -1.79 -15.27 9.03
C ILE A 90 -1.18 -14.04 9.69
N ARG A 91 -0.18 -14.23 10.56
CA ARG A 91 0.50 -13.14 11.25
C ARG A 91 2.00 -13.36 11.28
N GLY A 92 2.63 -13.12 10.14
CA GLY A 92 4.08 -13.21 9.95
C GLY A 92 4.76 -11.84 9.94
N ARG A 93 6.09 -11.85 9.85
CA ARG A 93 6.91 -10.64 9.68
C ARG A 93 7.10 -10.24 8.23
N GLU A 94 6.98 -11.20 7.33
CA GLU A 94 6.96 -11.02 5.88
C GLU A 94 5.70 -11.67 5.33
N PHE A 95 4.96 -10.95 4.50
CA PHE A 95 3.71 -11.44 3.90
C PHE A 95 3.41 -10.68 2.61
N ILE A 96 2.65 -11.31 1.72
CA ILE A 96 2.18 -10.67 0.49
C ILE A 96 0.87 -9.94 0.78
N MET A 97 0.81 -8.67 0.38
CA MET A 97 -0.39 -7.86 0.46
C MET A 97 -0.78 -7.36 -0.93
N LYS A 98 -2.07 -7.38 -1.22
CA LYS A 98 -2.65 -6.57 -2.27
C LYS A 98 -3.15 -5.27 -1.63
N ASP A 99 -2.53 -4.18 -1.97
CA ASP A 99 -2.93 -2.83 -1.56
C ASP A 99 -3.30 -1.98 -2.78
N ALA A 100 -4.28 -1.10 -2.61
CA ALA A 100 -4.73 -0.19 -3.66
C ALA A 100 -5.06 1.18 -3.08
N TYR A 101 -4.79 2.20 -3.88
CA TYR A 101 -4.90 3.61 -3.51
C TYR A 101 -5.61 4.36 -4.62
N SER A 102 -6.58 5.18 -4.26
CA SER A 102 -7.29 6.06 -5.19
C SER A 102 -6.96 7.52 -4.92
N PHE A 103 -6.90 8.29 -6.00
CA PHE A 103 -6.63 9.73 -5.97
C PHE A 103 -7.70 10.41 -6.80
N ASP A 104 -8.43 11.33 -6.16
CA ASP A 104 -9.60 11.96 -6.69
C ASP A 104 -9.59 13.48 -6.45
N LEU A 105 -10.40 14.22 -7.19
CA LEU A 105 -10.49 15.68 -7.08
C LEU A 105 -11.47 16.14 -6.01
N THR A 106 -12.48 15.32 -5.71
CA THR A 106 -13.57 15.67 -4.78
C THR A 106 -13.82 14.54 -3.80
N ALA A 107 -14.46 14.85 -2.68
CA ALA A 107 -14.83 13.85 -1.68
C ALA A 107 -15.85 12.84 -2.25
N GLU A 108 -16.78 13.30 -3.09
CA GLU A 108 -17.77 12.45 -3.76
C GLU A 108 -17.09 11.49 -4.74
N GLY A 109 -16.12 11.99 -5.53
CA GLY A 109 -15.31 11.15 -6.43
C GLY A 109 -14.50 10.13 -5.68
N LEU A 110 -13.89 10.50 -4.55
CA LEU A 110 -13.15 9.59 -3.68
C LEU A 110 -14.05 8.45 -3.16
N GLU A 111 -15.27 8.77 -2.73
CA GLU A 111 -16.23 7.73 -2.30
C GLU A 111 -16.58 6.77 -3.44
N GLU A 112 -16.83 7.29 -4.63
CA GLU A 112 -17.11 6.47 -5.81
C GLU A 112 -15.93 5.56 -6.16
N SER A 113 -14.71 6.11 -6.18
CA SER A 113 -13.47 5.35 -6.41
C SER A 113 -13.23 4.30 -5.34
N TYR A 114 -13.61 4.54 -4.07
CA TYR A 114 -13.55 3.56 -3.00
C TYR A 114 -14.53 2.40 -3.20
N GLN A 115 -15.72 2.67 -3.69
CA GLN A 115 -16.74 1.64 -3.89
C GLN A 115 -16.39 0.63 -5.00
N ALA A 116 -15.58 1.02 -5.99
CA ALA A 116 -15.18 0.12 -7.06
C ALA A 116 -14.28 -1.04 -6.57
N PRO A 117 -13.19 -0.82 -5.83
CA PRO A 117 -12.42 -1.87 -5.17
C PRO A 117 -13.25 -2.68 -4.17
N ARG A 118 -14.15 -2.05 -3.40
CA ARG A 118 -15.03 -2.76 -2.46
C ARG A 118 -15.86 -3.82 -3.18
N ARG A 119 -16.52 -3.47 -4.28
CA ARG A 119 -17.27 -4.43 -5.11
C ARG A 119 -16.37 -5.51 -5.72
N ALA A 120 -15.13 -5.16 -6.07
CA ALA A 120 -14.15 -6.13 -6.57
C ALA A 120 -13.78 -7.16 -5.49
N TYR A 121 -13.54 -6.75 -4.25
CA TYR A 121 -13.28 -7.66 -3.13
C TYR A 121 -14.46 -8.59 -2.85
N GLN A 122 -15.69 -8.07 -2.79
CA GLN A 122 -16.88 -8.88 -2.63
C GLN A 122 -16.96 -10.00 -3.69
N ARG A 123 -16.70 -9.65 -4.95
CA ARG A 123 -16.67 -10.61 -6.04
C ARG A 123 -15.56 -11.65 -5.92
N ILE A 124 -14.38 -11.23 -5.46
CA ILE A 124 -13.24 -12.13 -5.23
C ILE A 124 -13.61 -13.17 -4.16
N TYR A 125 -14.05 -12.73 -2.99
CA TYR A 125 -14.39 -13.63 -1.90
C TYR A 125 -15.57 -14.55 -2.21
N SER A 126 -16.60 -14.03 -2.87
CA SER A 126 -17.71 -14.85 -3.35
C SER A 126 -17.26 -15.96 -4.32
N ARG A 127 -16.33 -15.65 -5.23
CA ARG A 127 -15.77 -16.65 -6.17
C ARG A 127 -14.90 -17.69 -5.49
N LEU A 128 -14.25 -17.33 -4.41
CA LEU A 128 -13.45 -18.25 -3.60
C LEU A 128 -14.30 -19.07 -2.63
N GLY A 129 -15.60 -18.81 -2.56
CA GLY A 129 -16.50 -19.48 -1.61
C GLY A 129 -16.21 -19.14 -0.13
N LEU A 130 -15.57 -17.98 0.11
CA LEU A 130 -15.23 -17.53 1.45
C LEU A 130 -16.35 -16.66 2.02
N GLU A 131 -16.72 -16.92 3.27
CA GLU A 131 -17.57 -16.02 4.05
C GLU A 131 -16.76 -14.76 4.42
N TYR A 132 -17.39 -13.60 4.29
CA TYR A 132 -16.75 -12.33 4.61
C TYR A 132 -17.76 -11.34 5.20
N VAL A 133 -17.23 -10.39 5.97
CA VAL A 133 -17.96 -9.22 6.50
C VAL A 133 -17.31 -7.96 5.93
N ILE A 134 -18.12 -6.92 5.68
CA ILE A 134 -17.67 -5.64 5.14
C ILE A 134 -17.86 -4.55 6.19
#